data_3df7605acb6150713b051d039aa50c43
#
_entry.id   3df7605acb6150713b051d039aa50c43
#
_cell.length_a   1.000
_cell.length_b   1.000
_cell.length_c   1.000
_cell.angle_alpha   90.00
_cell.angle_beta   90.00
_cell.angle_gamma   90.00
#
_symmetry.space_group_name_H-M   'P 1'
#
loop_
_entity.id
_entity.type
_entity.pdbx_description
1 polymer ?
#
loop_
_entity_poly.entity_id
_entity_poly.type
_entity_poly.pdbx_seq_one_letter_code
_entity_poly.pdbx_strand_id
1 'polypeptide(L)'
;MKMSFSFAKGLILLVTVASMLAATSQAETIVVGGAENWRFGFNYTDWSLKNSPFFVNDQLVFKYKPTHNVYALPNLGSYIKCDFSGAKLLASNTQGGGEGYVFPLQNLWRPLYFASNVGADCKDGLMKFFVVPMPSW
;
A
#
# COMPACT_ATOMS: atom_id res chain seq x y z
N MET A 1 -7.35 21.61 38.82
CA MET A 1 -8.01 21.30 38.46
C MET A 1 -8.23 21.25 38.40
N LYS A 2 -8.08 21.19 38.79
CA LYS A 2 -8.59 20.83 38.62
C LYS A 2 -8.94 20.30 38.42
N MET A 3 -9.04 19.63 38.72
CA MET A 3 -9.81 19.02 38.46
C MET A 3 -10.74 19.14 38.85
N SER A 4 -10.96 19.59 39.42
CA SER A 4 -12.03 19.71 39.53
C SER A 4 -12.55 19.61 38.69
N PHE A 5 -12.16 19.18 38.80
CA PHE A 5 -12.65 19.00 37.91
C PHE A 5 -13.21 18.55 37.99
N SER A 6 -12.38 18.79 38.57
CA SER A 6 -13.64 18.31 38.64
C SER A 6 -13.70 16.87 38.17
N PHE A 7 -14.57 16.15 38.70
CA PHE A 7 -14.69 14.74 38.49
C PHE A 7 -15.04 14.36 37.06
N ALA A 8 -15.86 15.14 36.39
CA ALA A 8 -16.26 14.89 35.03
C ALA A 8 -15.09 14.92 34.08
N LYS A 9 -14.05 15.61 34.43
CA LYS A 9 -12.85 15.68 33.59
C LYS A 9 -12.13 14.32 33.49
N GLY A 10 -12.07 13.57 34.55
CA GLY A 10 -11.47 12.26 34.54
C GLY A 10 -12.25 11.27 33.68
N LEU A 11 -13.58 11.38 33.75
CA LEU A 11 -14.43 10.50 32.99
C LEU A 11 -14.28 10.76 31.49
N ILE A 12 -14.21 12.02 31.10
CA ILE A 12 -14.04 12.38 29.69
C ILE A 12 -12.71 11.86 29.17
N LEU A 13 -11.68 11.90 29.98
CA LEU A 13 -10.36 11.42 29.59
C LEU A 13 -10.37 9.92 29.28
N LEU A 14 -11.09 9.12 30.06
CA LEU A 14 -11.19 7.70 29.82
C LEU A 14 -11.87 7.40 28.47
N VAL A 15 -12.91 8.12 28.14
CA VAL A 15 -13.60 7.93 26.86
C VAL A 15 -12.64 8.26 25.70
N THR A 16 -11.84 9.29 25.83
CA THR A 16 -10.88 9.67 24.81
C THR A 16 -9.87 8.56 24.56
N VAL A 17 -9.35 7.94 25.61
CA VAL A 17 -8.38 6.86 25.47
C VAL A 17 -9.01 5.67 24.76
N ALA A 18 -10.23 5.31 25.10
CA ALA A 18 -10.89 4.19 24.44
C ALA A 18 -11.11 4.46 22.95
N SER A 19 -11.44 5.69 22.57
CA SER A 19 -11.62 6.04 21.18
C SER A 19 -10.31 5.93 20.39
N MET A 20 -9.20 6.33 20.99
CA MET A 20 -7.91 6.21 20.34
C MET A 20 -7.53 4.77 20.08
N LEU A 21 -7.76 3.89 21.05
CA LEU A 21 -7.47 2.47 20.87
C LEU A 21 -8.28 1.86 19.73
N ALA A 22 -9.55 2.23 19.63
CA ALA A 22 -10.40 1.73 18.54
C ALA A 22 -9.89 2.21 17.19
N ALA A 23 -9.39 3.46 17.11
CA ALA A 23 -8.92 4.02 15.85
C ALA A 23 -7.66 3.34 15.34
N THR A 24 -6.80 2.82 16.25
CA THR A 24 -5.52 2.24 15.84
C THR A 24 -5.66 0.88 15.17
N SER A 25 -6.84 0.26 15.19
CA SER A 25 -7.04 -1.06 14.61
C SER A 25 -7.66 -1.03 13.22
N GLN A 26 -7.88 0.15 12.64
CA GLN A 26 -8.55 0.25 11.36
C GLN A 26 -7.60 0.05 10.20
N ALA A 27 -8.07 -0.70 9.18
CA ALA A 27 -7.39 -0.85 7.92
C ALA A 27 -7.36 0.47 7.16
N GLU A 28 -6.36 0.66 6.32
CA GLU A 28 -6.18 1.88 5.56
C GLU A 28 -6.27 1.63 4.07
N THR A 29 -6.68 2.66 3.34
CA THR A 29 -6.62 2.69 1.89
C THR A 29 -5.42 3.56 1.51
N ILE A 30 -4.48 2.98 0.78
CA ILE A 30 -3.20 3.60 0.48
C ILE A 30 -3.06 3.73 -1.03
N VAL A 31 -2.96 4.97 -1.52
CA VAL A 31 -2.69 5.20 -2.94
C VAL A 31 -1.22 4.98 -3.19
N VAL A 32 -0.90 4.04 -4.08
CA VAL A 32 0.48 3.71 -4.40
C VAL A 32 1.17 4.92 -5.01
N GLY A 33 2.28 5.32 -4.41
CA GLY A 33 3.00 6.53 -4.81
C GLY A 33 2.42 7.82 -4.26
N GLY A 34 1.32 7.75 -3.52
CA GLY A 34 0.67 8.96 -3.01
C GLY A 34 0.23 9.87 -4.14
N ALA A 35 0.61 11.14 -4.08
CA ALA A 35 0.25 12.12 -5.10
C ALA A 35 0.89 11.82 -6.46
N GLU A 36 1.93 11.00 -6.50
CA GLU A 36 2.59 10.64 -7.76
C GLU A 36 1.78 9.63 -8.58
N ASN A 37 0.89 8.90 -7.94
CA ASN A 37 0.15 7.80 -8.56
C ASN A 37 1.13 6.75 -9.13
N TRP A 38 0.67 5.87 -10.02
CA TRP A 38 1.50 4.80 -10.59
C TRP A 38 1.98 5.27 -11.96
N ARG A 39 3.25 5.68 -12.04
CA ARG A 39 3.80 6.29 -13.26
C ARG A 39 5.27 5.98 -13.45
N PHE A 40 5.74 6.20 -14.64
CA PHE A 40 7.15 6.05 -15.00
C PHE A 40 8.00 7.11 -14.30
N GLY A 41 9.12 6.69 -13.73
CA GLY A 41 10.15 7.61 -13.26
C GLY A 41 10.11 7.96 -11.78
N PHE A 42 9.22 7.35 -11.01
CA PHE A 42 9.19 7.55 -9.57
C PHE A 42 9.69 6.27 -8.86
N ASN A 43 10.49 6.42 -7.82
CA ASN A 43 11.09 5.27 -7.13
C ASN A 43 10.12 4.66 -6.13
N TYR A 44 9.40 3.63 -6.57
CA TYR A 44 8.38 2.98 -5.72
C TYR A 44 8.99 2.08 -4.65
N THR A 45 10.17 1.53 -4.89
CA THR A 45 10.86 0.77 -3.85
C THR A 45 11.14 1.67 -2.65
N ASP A 46 11.65 2.87 -2.91
CA ASP A 46 11.91 3.84 -1.85
C ASP A 46 10.60 4.27 -1.18
N TRP A 47 9.57 4.53 -1.99
CA TRP A 47 8.26 4.91 -1.45
C TRP A 47 7.71 3.85 -0.50
N SER A 48 7.76 2.58 -0.90
CA SER A 48 7.20 1.52 -0.06
C SER A 48 7.99 1.34 1.24
N LEU A 49 9.31 1.50 1.19
CA LEU A 49 10.13 1.42 2.40
C LEU A 49 9.83 2.57 3.35
N LYS A 50 9.61 3.77 2.83
CA LYS A 50 9.29 4.93 3.67
C LYS A 50 7.89 4.88 4.24
N ASN A 51 6.97 4.17 3.59
CA ASN A 51 5.59 4.08 4.04
C ASN A 51 5.27 2.79 4.78
N SER A 52 6.27 1.92 4.94
CA SER A 52 6.07 0.70 5.72
C SER A 52 5.96 1.05 7.21
N PRO A 53 5.35 0.19 8.02
CA PRO A 53 4.79 -1.11 7.66
C PRO A 53 3.42 -1.01 6.98
N PHE A 54 3.11 -2.04 6.20
CA PHE A 54 1.77 -2.23 5.64
C PHE A 54 1.13 -3.39 6.40
N PHE A 55 -0.18 -3.35 6.57
CA PHE A 55 -0.87 -4.31 7.42
C PHE A 55 -1.87 -5.13 6.63
N VAL A 56 -2.14 -6.34 7.14
CA VAL A 56 -3.22 -7.17 6.59
C VAL A 56 -4.52 -6.37 6.66
N ASN A 57 -5.29 -6.44 5.59
CA ASN A 57 -6.54 -5.71 5.35
C ASN A 57 -6.37 -4.28 4.88
N ASP A 58 -5.15 -3.75 4.85
CA ASP A 58 -4.92 -2.51 4.10
C ASP A 58 -5.22 -2.75 2.63
N GLN A 59 -5.59 -1.68 1.92
CA GLN A 59 -5.86 -1.75 0.50
C GLN A 59 -4.90 -0.85 -0.24
N LEU A 60 -4.23 -1.40 -1.24
CA LEU A 60 -3.39 -0.63 -2.15
C LEU A 60 -4.23 -0.20 -3.34
N VAL A 61 -4.16 1.06 -3.70
CA VAL A 61 -4.89 1.58 -4.85
C VAL A 61 -3.89 2.06 -5.89
N PHE A 62 -3.95 1.46 -7.08
CA PHE A 62 -3.08 1.83 -8.20
C PHE A 62 -3.87 2.71 -9.15
N LYS A 63 -3.47 3.97 -9.27
CA LYS A 63 -4.08 4.93 -10.19
C LYS A 63 -3.09 5.23 -11.29
N TYR A 64 -3.47 4.99 -12.53
CA TYR A 64 -2.53 5.17 -13.64
C TYR A 64 -3.26 5.37 -14.96
N LYS A 65 -2.51 5.93 -15.90
CA LYS A 65 -2.99 6.14 -17.26
C LYS A 65 -2.86 4.86 -18.08
N PRO A 66 -3.58 4.74 -19.19
CA PRO A 66 -3.68 3.50 -19.94
C PRO A 66 -2.40 2.86 -20.46
N THR A 67 -1.24 3.48 -20.34
CA THR A 67 0.00 2.88 -20.83
C THR A 67 0.67 1.95 -19.82
N HIS A 68 0.15 1.87 -18.59
CA HIS A 68 0.77 1.06 -17.54
C HIS A 68 -0.12 -0.11 -17.15
N ASN A 69 0.40 -1.00 -16.32
CA ASN A 69 -0.39 -2.12 -15.78
C ASN A 69 0.19 -2.53 -14.43
N VAL A 70 -0.39 -3.56 -13.81
CA VAL A 70 0.09 -4.07 -12.53
C VAL A 70 0.19 -5.59 -12.62
N TYR A 71 1.40 -6.10 -12.37
CA TYR A 71 1.66 -7.53 -12.27
C TYR A 71 2.12 -7.87 -10.87
N ALA A 72 1.80 -9.08 -10.43
CA ALA A 72 2.41 -9.69 -9.25
C ALA A 72 3.55 -10.57 -9.70
N LEU A 73 4.75 -10.30 -9.21
CA LEU A 73 5.94 -11.09 -9.53
C LEU A 73 6.08 -12.24 -8.55
N PRO A 74 6.60 -13.40 -8.99
CA PRO A 74 6.56 -14.61 -8.15
C PRO A 74 7.57 -14.63 -7.01
N ASN A 75 8.69 -13.90 -7.12
CA ASN A 75 9.75 -13.99 -6.11
C ASN A 75 10.68 -12.79 -6.16
N LEU A 76 11.60 -12.74 -5.21
CA LEU A 76 12.54 -11.63 -5.10
C LEU A 76 13.46 -11.53 -6.33
N GLY A 77 13.89 -12.64 -6.87
CA GLY A 77 14.75 -12.63 -8.07
C GLY A 77 14.06 -11.97 -9.25
N SER A 78 12.80 -12.29 -9.47
CA SER A 78 12.01 -11.68 -10.52
C SER A 78 11.88 -10.17 -10.30
N TYR A 79 11.65 -9.77 -9.06
CA TYR A 79 11.56 -8.35 -8.70
C TYR A 79 12.87 -7.62 -9.00
N ILE A 80 13.99 -8.20 -8.58
CA ILE A 80 15.29 -7.56 -8.79
C ILE A 80 15.57 -7.39 -10.28
N LYS A 81 15.27 -8.41 -11.08
CA LYS A 81 15.61 -8.44 -12.51
C LYS A 81 14.53 -7.91 -13.42
N CYS A 82 13.38 -7.55 -12.89
CA CYS A 82 12.20 -7.22 -13.69
C CYS A 82 11.86 -8.36 -14.66
N ASP A 83 11.87 -9.57 -14.14
CA ASP A 83 11.59 -10.79 -14.91
C ASP A 83 10.11 -11.16 -14.70
N PHE A 84 9.36 -11.11 -15.79
CA PHE A 84 7.91 -11.36 -15.72
C PHE A 84 7.53 -12.81 -16.04
N SER A 85 8.51 -13.72 -16.14
CA SER A 85 8.23 -15.14 -16.28
C SER A 85 7.47 -15.63 -15.06
N GLY A 86 6.31 -16.23 -15.26
CA GLY A 86 5.49 -16.69 -14.15
C GLY A 86 4.74 -15.61 -13.41
N ALA A 87 4.81 -14.37 -13.86
CA ALA A 87 4.08 -13.28 -13.22
C ALA A 87 2.59 -13.36 -13.55
N LYS A 88 1.78 -12.80 -12.64
CA LYS A 88 0.32 -12.79 -12.80
C LYS A 88 -0.15 -11.38 -13.05
N LEU A 89 -0.94 -11.20 -14.10
CA LEU A 89 -1.55 -9.90 -14.37
C LEU A 89 -2.65 -9.64 -13.34
N LEU A 90 -2.51 -8.55 -12.61
CA LEU A 90 -3.52 -8.12 -11.64
C LEU A 90 -4.45 -7.09 -12.25
N ALA A 91 -3.92 -6.12 -12.98
CA ALA A 91 -4.71 -5.06 -13.57
C ALA A 91 -4.14 -4.68 -14.93
N SER A 92 -5.02 -4.62 -15.93
CA SER A 92 -4.65 -4.25 -17.29
C SER A 92 -4.44 -2.75 -17.43
N ASN A 93 -4.03 -2.32 -18.62
CA ASN A 93 -3.79 -0.91 -18.88
C ASN A 93 -5.05 -0.05 -18.84
N THR A 94 -6.24 -0.65 -18.80
CA THR A 94 -7.49 0.11 -18.75
C THR A 94 -8.10 0.18 -17.35
N GLN A 95 -7.50 -0.46 -16.36
CA GLN A 95 -8.10 -0.57 -15.02
C GLN A 95 -7.58 0.46 -14.03
N GLY A 96 -6.67 1.33 -14.42
CA GLY A 96 -6.09 2.31 -13.51
C GLY A 96 -6.79 3.65 -13.45
N GLY A 97 -7.80 3.88 -14.27
CA GLY A 97 -8.51 5.16 -14.30
C GLY A 97 -9.56 5.28 -13.20
N GLY A 98 -10.13 6.47 -13.06
CA GLY A 98 -11.18 6.72 -12.07
C GLY A 98 -10.70 6.45 -10.67
N GLU A 99 -11.37 5.54 -9.97
CA GLU A 99 -11.01 5.16 -8.61
C GLU A 99 -9.73 4.33 -8.54
N GLY A 100 -9.25 3.83 -9.68
CA GLY A 100 -8.06 3.01 -9.72
C GLY A 100 -8.35 1.53 -9.51
N TYR A 101 -7.26 0.74 -9.50
CA TYR A 101 -7.34 -0.69 -9.21
C TYR A 101 -7.00 -0.91 -7.73
N VAL A 102 -7.88 -1.63 -7.02
CA VAL A 102 -7.72 -1.87 -5.59
C VAL A 102 -7.24 -3.29 -5.35
N PHE A 103 -6.14 -3.41 -4.62
CA PHE A 103 -5.57 -4.71 -4.24
C PHE A 103 -5.56 -4.82 -2.71
N PRO A 104 -6.36 -5.73 -2.13
CA PRO A 104 -6.36 -5.91 -0.68
C PRO A 104 -5.16 -6.74 -0.22
N LEU A 105 -4.50 -6.33 0.84
CA LEU A 105 -3.38 -7.07 1.41
C LEU A 105 -3.93 -8.11 2.37
N GLN A 106 -3.72 -9.40 2.07
CA GLN A 106 -4.33 -10.47 2.84
C GLN A 106 -3.37 -11.52 3.38
N ASN A 107 -2.21 -11.69 2.74
CA ASN A 107 -1.31 -12.78 3.10
C ASN A 107 -0.27 -12.31 4.11
N LEU A 108 -0.55 -12.59 5.39
CA LEU A 108 0.31 -12.21 6.50
C LEU A 108 1.74 -12.72 6.29
N TRP A 109 2.72 -11.84 6.46
CA TRP A 109 4.15 -12.14 6.39
C TRP A 109 4.64 -12.62 5.03
N ARG A 110 3.81 -12.63 4.01
CA ARG A 110 4.23 -13.03 2.66
C ARG A 110 4.62 -11.81 1.85
N PRO A 111 5.85 -11.77 1.32
CA PRO A 111 6.24 -10.66 0.44
C PRO A 111 5.40 -10.66 -0.82
N LEU A 112 4.94 -9.49 -1.20
CA LEU A 112 4.19 -9.28 -2.43
C LEU A 112 4.97 -8.32 -3.30
N TYR A 113 5.23 -8.71 -4.54
CA TYR A 113 6.06 -7.94 -5.47
C TYR A 113 5.18 -7.44 -6.60
N PHE A 114 5.17 -6.13 -6.80
CA PHE A 114 4.34 -5.48 -7.83
C PHE A 114 5.21 -4.77 -8.84
N ALA A 115 4.82 -4.82 -10.11
CA ALA A 115 5.54 -4.12 -11.17
C ALA A 115 4.66 -3.91 -12.39
N SER A 116 5.03 -2.93 -13.22
CA SER A 116 4.44 -2.76 -14.56
C SER A 116 5.37 -3.37 -15.58
N ASN A 117 4.83 -4.13 -16.54
CA ASN A 117 5.66 -4.76 -17.57
C ASN A 117 5.62 -4.05 -18.92
N VAL A 118 5.05 -2.88 -18.98
CA VAL A 118 4.94 -2.14 -20.25
C VAL A 118 6.28 -1.51 -20.59
N GLY A 119 6.87 -1.91 -21.73
CA GLY A 119 8.13 -1.34 -22.19
C GLY A 119 9.19 -1.35 -21.10
N ALA A 120 9.77 -0.19 -20.82
CA ALA A 120 10.83 -0.03 -19.83
C ALA A 120 10.33 0.39 -18.45
N ASP A 121 9.04 0.25 -18.19
CA ASP A 121 8.43 0.73 -16.92
C ASP A 121 9.15 0.19 -15.68
N CYS A 122 9.44 -1.10 -15.67
CA CYS A 122 10.03 -1.75 -14.51
C CYS A 122 11.48 -1.36 -14.31
N LYS A 123 12.30 -1.49 -15.35
CA LYS A 123 13.75 -1.27 -15.23
C LYS A 123 14.12 0.20 -15.18
N ASP A 124 13.66 0.96 -16.15
CA ASP A 124 14.04 2.37 -16.27
C ASP A 124 13.07 3.28 -15.54
N GLY A 125 11.81 2.92 -15.55
CA GLY A 125 10.76 3.70 -14.90
C GLY A 125 10.63 3.47 -13.42
N LEU A 126 11.32 2.46 -12.87
CA LEU A 126 11.31 2.14 -11.44
C LEU A 126 9.91 1.79 -10.94
N MET A 127 9.04 1.32 -11.83
CA MET A 127 7.67 0.97 -11.48
C MET A 127 7.63 -0.44 -10.90
N LYS A 128 8.20 -0.58 -9.73
CA LYS A 128 8.18 -1.83 -8.96
C LYS A 128 8.39 -1.55 -7.48
N PHE A 129 7.76 -2.35 -6.65
CA PHE A 129 7.98 -2.30 -5.20
C PHE A 129 7.52 -3.60 -4.57
N PHE A 130 7.80 -3.75 -3.28
CA PHE A 130 7.30 -4.89 -2.53
C PHE A 130 6.77 -4.45 -1.18
N VAL A 131 5.86 -5.26 -0.65
CA VAL A 131 5.33 -5.06 0.69
C VAL A 131 5.26 -6.41 1.39
N VAL A 132 5.36 -6.39 2.73
CA VAL A 132 5.18 -7.58 3.56
C VAL A 132 4.06 -7.25 4.53
N PRO A 133 2.84 -7.75 4.32
CA PRO A 133 1.74 -7.42 5.22
C PRO A 133 1.99 -7.95 6.62
N MET A 134 1.81 -7.08 7.60
CA MET A 134 2.06 -7.39 9.01
C MET A 134 0.73 -7.49 9.74
N PRO A 135 0.72 -8.15 10.93
CA PRO A 135 -0.52 -8.22 11.70
C PRO A 135 -0.93 -6.85 12.21
N SER A 136 -2.25 -6.59 12.21
CA SER A 136 -2.81 -5.37 12.79
C SER A 136 -3.64 -5.75 14.01
N TRP A 137 -3.36 -5.14 15.16
CA TRP A 137 -4.11 -5.38 16.40
C TRP A 137 -4.72 -4.13 16.97
#